data_815ee269a12e8849683f7e5bd060def9
#
_entry.id   815ee269a12e8849683f7e5bd060def9
#
_cell.length_a   1.000
_cell.length_b   1.000
_cell.length_c   1.000
_cell.angle_alpha   90.00
_cell.angle_beta   90.00
_cell.angle_gamma   90.00
#
_symmetry.space_group_name_H-M   'P 1'
#
loop_
_entity.id
_entity.type
_entity.pdbx_description
1 polymer ?
#
loop_
_entity_poly.entity_id
_entity_poly.type
_entity_poly.pdbx_seq_one_letter_code
_entity_poly.pdbx_strand_id
1 'polypeptide(L)'
;FPDKDIIEFPFTEEKMNLSGALFDKDKLHNICKNELSKLSEEELYDFLYDWAKENEPEYVEKWFGDREKMLQILRLYMGVGAKRRRKDLMYAKQIFELISYFFDGESAEEMDEFKLDEDMVSKILKSYLAKYDHNDDNSVWFNKLKEIADEHGFASDMKAYKANPENFKGNVSDIAEAVRIAVTGRANTPDLWTIVHIMGEEQMTERIKKHIK
;
A
#
# COMPACT_ATOMS: atom_id res chain seq x y z
N PHE A 1 30.35 -0.04 -8.91
CA PHE A 1 30.32 -0.70 -10.24
C PHE A 1 28.97 -1.43 -10.41
N PRO A 2 27.84 -0.68 -10.44
CA PRO A 2 26.49 -1.31 -10.48
C PRO A 2 26.19 -2.04 -11.80
N ASP A 3 26.96 -1.77 -12.85
CA ASP A 3 26.70 -2.29 -14.20
C ASP A 3 27.68 -3.41 -14.60
N LYS A 4 28.49 -3.92 -13.68
CA LYS A 4 29.38 -5.05 -13.95
C LYS A 4 28.80 -6.34 -13.43
N ASP A 5 28.81 -7.37 -14.25
CA ASP A 5 28.48 -8.72 -13.83
C ASP A 5 29.43 -9.13 -12.70
N ILE A 6 28.88 -9.70 -11.64
CA ILE A 6 29.64 -10.17 -10.47
C ILE A 6 30.67 -11.24 -10.87
N ILE A 7 30.40 -12.00 -11.92
CA ILE A 7 31.30 -13.03 -12.48
C ILE A 7 32.54 -12.40 -13.14
N GLU A 8 32.41 -11.18 -13.67
CA GLU A 8 33.50 -10.43 -14.30
C GLU A 8 34.35 -9.66 -13.27
N PHE A 9 33.98 -9.70 -11.99
CA PHE A 9 34.71 -8.96 -10.97
C PHE A 9 35.98 -9.72 -10.59
N PRO A 10 37.20 -9.17 -10.81
CA PRO A 10 38.42 -9.87 -10.45
C PRO A 10 38.54 -10.00 -8.94
N PHE A 11 38.42 -11.23 -8.45
CA PHE A 11 38.73 -11.52 -7.06
C PHE A 11 40.27 -11.43 -6.85
N THR A 12 40.69 -10.52 -5.99
CA THR A 12 42.10 -10.34 -5.63
C THR A 12 42.25 -10.31 -4.11
N GLU A 13 42.99 -11.26 -3.54
CA GLU A 13 43.21 -11.37 -2.10
C GLU A 13 43.84 -10.09 -1.51
N GLU A 14 44.67 -9.41 -2.29
CA GLU A 14 45.36 -8.15 -1.91
C GLU A 14 44.34 -7.00 -1.62
N LYS A 15 43.14 -7.08 -2.13
CA LYS A 15 42.06 -6.11 -1.87
C LYS A 15 41.15 -6.50 -0.70
N MET A 16 41.38 -7.65 -0.08
CA MET A 16 40.62 -8.06 1.10
C MET A 16 41.08 -7.30 2.34
N ASN A 17 40.15 -6.76 3.08
CA ASN A 17 40.43 -6.09 4.33
C ASN A 17 40.62 -7.13 5.44
N LEU A 18 41.69 -7.00 6.24
CA LEU A 18 42.02 -7.89 7.37
C LEU A 18 40.88 -7.92 8.44
N SER A 19 40.06 -6.88 8.53
CA SER A 19 38.95 -6.78 9.46
C SER A 19 37.70 -7.51 8.99
N GLY A 20 37.72 -8.14 7.80
CA GLY A 20 36.55 -8.76 7.16
C GLY A 20 35.57 -7.74 6.54
N ALA A 21 34.56 -8.26 5.84
CA ALA A 21 33.52 -7.42 5.25
C ALA A 21 32.44 -7.10 6.29
N LEU A 22 32.15 -5.80 6.47
CA LEU A 22 30.98 -5.40 7.23
C LEU A 22 29.71 -5.66 6.40
N PHE A 23 28.80 -6.48 6.92
CA PHE A 23 27.50 -6.69 6.30
C PHE A 23 26.60 -5.48 6.56
N ASP A 24 26.31 -4.71 5.51
CA ASP A 24 25.43 -3.55 5.54
C ASP A 24 24.03 -3.96 5.05
N LYS A 25 23.11 -4.14 5.99
CA LYS A 25 21.72 -4.54 5.72
C LYS A 25 20.96 -3.49 4.92
N ASP A 26 21.20 -2.20 5.18
CA ASP A 26 20.51 -1.12 4.48
C ASP A 26 20.95 -1.05 3.02
N LYS A 27 22.23 -1.27 2.76
CA LYS A 27 22.76 -1.39 1.41
C LYS A 27 22.16 -2.59 0.67
N LEU A 28 22.02 -3.74 1.33
CA LEU A 28 21.36 -4.90 0.74
C LEU A 28 19.91 -4.57 0.39
N HIS A 29 19.13 -4.00 1.31
CA HIS A 29 17.75 -3.59 1.05
C HIS A 29 17.65 -2.62 -0.13
N ASN A 30 18.56 -1.66 -0.25
CA ASN A 30 18.59 -0.73 -1.37
C ASN A 30 18.86 -1.44 -2.72
N ILE A 31 19.78 -2.42 -2.72
CA ILE A 31 20.03 -3.25 -3.91
C ILE A 31 18.76 -4.03 -4.28
N CYS A 32 18.14 -4.72 -3.32
CA CYS A 32 16.91 -5.48 -3.56
C CYS A 32 15.76 -4.61 -4.13
N LYS A 33 15.54 -3.41 -3.54
CA LYS A 33 14.56 -2.44 -4.06
C LYS A 33 14.84 -2.04 -5.51
N ASN A 34 16.09 -1.82 -5.85
CA ASN A 34 16.47 -1.44 -7.20
C ASN A 34 16.27 -2.61 -8.18
N GLU A 35 16.65 -3.83 -7.81
CA GLU A 35 16.47 -5.01 -8.69
C GLU A 35 14.98 -5.32 -8.87
N LEU A 36 14.18 -5.39 -7.80
CA LEU A 36 12.74 -5.62 -7.93
C LEU A 36 12.02 -4.53 -8.74
N SER A 37 12.49 -3.27 -8.67
CA SER A 37 11.90 -2.18 -9.46
C SER A 37 12.13 -2.29 -10.97
N LYS A 38 13.03 -3.15 -11.43
CA LYS A 38 13.32 -3.39 -12.86
C LYS A 38 12.41 -4.46 -13.47
N LEU A 39 11.82 -5.32 -12.63
CA LEU A 39 10.96 -6.40 -13.09
C LEU A 39 9.68 -5.87 -13.75
N SER A 40 9.15 -6.63 -14.69
CA SER A 40 7.75 -6.51 -15.12
C SER A 40 6.82 -7.07 -14.04
N GLU A 41 5.53 -6.80 -14.16
CA GLU A 41 4.54 -7.35 -13.25
C GLU A 41 4.45 -8.87 -13.33
N GLU A 42 4.64 -9.44 -14.53
CA GLU A 42 4.67 -10.89 -14.76
C GLU A 42 5.91 -11.53 -14.12
N GLU A 43 7.08 -10.94 -14.31
CA GLU A 43 8.32 -11.44 -13.67
C GLU A 43 8.25 -11.39 -12.15
N LEU A 44 7.64 -10.33 -11.58
CA LEU A 44 7.42 -10.24 -10.14
C LEU A 44 6.38 -11.27 -9.66
N TYR A 45 5.32 -11.49 -10.45
CA TYR A 45 4.33 -12.53 -10.16
C TYR A 45 4.98 -13.91 -10.09
N ASP A 46 5.75 -14.28 -11.12
CA ASP A 46 6.42 -15.58 -11.22
C ASP A 46 7.42 -15.75 -10.06
N PHE A 47 8.21 -14.73 -9.75
CA PHE A 47 9.12 -14.73 -8.61
C PHE A 47 8.39 -14.98 -7.27
N LEU A 48 7.25 -14.31 -7.04
CA LEU A 48 6.49 -14.48 -5.81
C LEU A 48 5.78 -15.84 -5.75
N TYR A 49 5.28 -16.33 -6.88
CA TYR A 49 4.65 -17.65 -6.98
C TYR A 49 5.64 -18.76 -6.65
N ASP A 50 6.82 -18.74 -7.26
CA ASP A 50 7.87 -19.74 -7.01
C ASP A 50 8.36 -19.68 -5.57
N TRP A 51 8.56 -18.49 -5.03
CA TRP A 51 8.92 -18.32 -3.63
C TRP A 51 7.85 -18.87 -2.67
N ALA A 52 6.58 -18.58 -2.91
CA ALA A 52 5.46 -19.07 -2.11
C ALA A 52 5.39 -20.60 -2.17
N LYS A 53 5.53 -21.18 -3.35
CA LYS A 53 5.52 -22.64 -3.53
C LYS A 53 6.57 -23.36 -2.72
N GLU A 54 7.74 -22.75 -2.55
CA GLU A 54 8.86 -23.34 -1.80
C GLU A 54 8.79 -23.08 -0.30
N ASN A 55 8.31 -21.89 0.12
CA ASN A 55 8.43 -21.43 1.50
C ASN A 55 7.10 -21.36 2.26
N GLU A 56 6.00 -21.03 1.60
CA GLU A 56 4.66 -20.84 2.18
C GLU A 56 3.58 -21.38 1.21
N PRO A 57 3.50 -22.73 1.04
CA PRO A 57 2.62 -23.33 0.02
C PRO A 57 1.14 -22.95 0.14
N GLU A 58 0.65 -22.64 1.35
CA GLU A 58 -0.71 -22.17 1.58
C GLU A 58 -1.01 -20.83 0.88
N TYR A 59 0.00 -19.99 0.63
CA TYR A 59 -0.19 -18.75 -0.11
C TYR A 59 -0.51 -18.99 -1.58
N VAL A 60 -0.04 -20.11 -2.16
CA VAL A 60 -0.33 -20.44 -3.55
C VAL A 60 -1.83 -20.64 -3.75
N GLU A 61 -2.46 -21.45 -2.93
CA GLU A 61 -3.90 -21.70 -3.02
C GLU A 61 -4.72 -20.44 -2.68
N LYS A 62 -4.32 -19.72 -1.65
CA LYS A 62 -5.07 -18.62 -1.08
C LYS A 62 -4.97 -17.32 -1.89
N TRP A 63 -3.78 -16.99 -2.43
CA TRP A 63 -3.51 -15.67 -3.01
C TRP A 63 -3.29 -15.70 -4.52
N PHE A 64 -2.94 -16.83 -5.10
CA PHE A 64 -2.69 -16.94 -6.53
C PHE A 64 -3.84 -17.58 -7.33
N GLY A 65 -4.98 -17.82 -6.68
CA GLY A 65 -6.18 -18.35 -7.33
C GLY A 65 -6.77 -17.41 -8.39
N ASP A 66 -6.63 -16.10 -8.21
CA ASP A 66 -6.99 -15.08 -9.20
C ASP A 66 -5.74 -14.33 -9.69
N ARG A 67 -5.22 -14.77 -10.84
CA ARG A 67 -4.00 -14.20 -11.45
C ARG A 67 -4.18 -12.72 -11.81
N GLU A 68 -5.32 -12.33 -12.35
CA GLU A 68 -5.54 -10.95 -12.77
C GLU A 68 -5.62 -10.01 -11.57
N LYS A 69 -6.32 -10.39 -10.51
CA LYS A 69 -6.34 -9.63 -9.25
C LYS A 69 -4.93 -9.46 -8.69
N MET A 70 -4.13 -10.53 -8.65
CA MET A 70 -2.74 -10.45 -8.17
C MET A 70 -1.90 -9.50 -9.03
N LEU A 71 -1.99 -9.57 -10.35
CA LEU A 71 -1.28 -8.66 -11.25
C LEU A 71 -1.70 -7.20 -11.03
N GLN A 72 -2.99 -6.91 -10.83
CA GLN A 72 -3.47 -5.56 -10.51
C GLN A 72 -2.87 -5.03 -9.20
N ILE A 73 -2.81 -5.88 -8.17
CA ILE A 73 -2.16 -5.55 -6.89
C ILE A 73 -0.67 -5.24 -7.11
N LEU A 74 0.05 -6.09 -7.85
CA LEU A 74 1.47 -5.88 -8.11
C LEU A 74 1.72 -4.61 -8.92
N ARG A 75 0.93 -4.33 -9.97
CA ARG A 75 0.99 -3.07 -10.73
C ARG A 75 0.86 -1.85 -9.84
N LEU A 76 -0.08 -1.88 -8.88
CA LEU A 76 -0.29 -0.80 -7.93
C LEU A 76 0.95 -0.58 -7.05
N TYR A 77 1.50 -1.63 -6.47
CA TYR A 77 2.67 -1.54 -5.59
C TYR A 77 3.97 -1.21 -6.32
N MET A 78 4.11 -1.62 -7.57
CA MET A 78 5.23 -1.25 -8.44
C MET A 78 5.11 0.18 -8.99
N GLY A 79 3.92 0.78 -8.92
CA GLY A 79 3.65 2.09 -9.52
C GLY A 79 3.69 2.06 -11.04
N VAL A 80 3.15 1.00 -11.65
CA VAL A 80 3.03 0.90 -13.11
C VAL A 80 2.09 1.99 -13.61
N GLY A 81 2.51 2.74 -14.64
CA GLY A 81 1.76 3.89 -15.17
C GLY A 81 1.95 5.20 -14.40
N ALA A 82 2.58 5.19 -13.23
CA ALA A 82 2.94 6.41 -12.50
C ALA A 82 4.16 7.11 -13.13
N LYS A 83 4.32 8.42 -12.86
CA LYS A 83 5.47 9.21 -13.33
C LYS A 83 6.83 8.60 -12.92
N ARG A 84 6.88 7.87 -11.82
CA ARG A 84 8.05 7.14 -11.32
C ARG A 84 7.61 5.80 -10.75
N ARG A 85 8.37 4.75 -11.03
CA ARG A 85 8.22 3.44 -10.39
C ARG A 85 8.41 3.57 -8.87
N ARG A 86 7.62 2.84 -8.12
CA ARG A 86 7.80 2.73 -6.67
C ARG A 86 8.99 1.81 -6.37
N LYS A 87 9.65 2.04 -5.24
CA LYS A 87 10.79 1.25 -4.76
C LYS A 87 10.56 0.80 -3.31
N ASP A 88 9.35 0.34 -3.02
CA ASP A 88 8.97 -0.07 -1.66
C ASP A 88 9.15 -1.58 -1.45
N LEU A 89 9.22 -2.34 -2.55
CA LEU A 89 9.35 -3.80 -2.52
C LEU A 89 10.80 -4.22 -2.32
N MET A 90 11.06 -5.09 -1.33
CA MET A 90 12.42 -5.49 -0.94
C MET A 90 12.68 -7.00 -1.06
N TYR A 91 11.73 -7.83 -0.58
CA TYR A 91 11.84 -9.28 -0.61
C TYR A 91 10.45 -9.90 -0.51
N ALA A 92 10.30 -11.17 -0.91
CA ALA A 92 9.00 -11.82 -1.08
C ALA A 92 8.11 -11.75 0.19
N LYS A 93 8.62 -12.14 1.36
CA LYS A 93 7.83 -12.12 2.59
C LYS A 93 7.28 -10.73 2.91
N GLN A 94 8.10 -9.68 2.79
CA GLN A 94 7.65 -8.29 3.01
C GLN A 94 6.56 -7.88 1.99
N ILE A 95 6.66 -8.35 0.73
CA ILE A 95 5.64 -8.06 -0.28
C ILE A 95 4.31 -8.71 0.11
N PHE A 96 4.31 -9.96 0.55
CA PHE A 96 3.11 -10.62 1.04
C PHE A 96 2.50 -9.90 2.25
N GLU A 97 3.31 -9.48 3.22
CA GLU A 97 2.86 -8.67 4.35
C GLU A 97 2.23 -7.34 3.89
N LEU A 98 2.80 -6.69 2.87
CA LEU A 98 2.27 -5.43 2.34
C LEU A 98 0.91 -5.59 1.65
N ILE A 99 0.66 -6.70 0.97
CA ILE A 99 -0.55 -6.93 0.16
C ILE A 99 -1.61 -7.76 0.89
N SER A 100 -1.33 -8.25 2.10
CA SER A 100 -2.19 -9.19 2.85
C SER A 100 -3.63 -8.73 2.96
N TYR A 101 -3.87 -7.43 3.13
CA TYR A 101 -5.21 -6.86 3.29
C TYR A 101 -6.11 -6.99 2.06
N PHE A 102 -5.61 -7.39 0.89
CA PHE A 102 -6.47 -7.68 -0.27
C PHE A 102 -7.18 -9.04 -0.17
N PHE A 103 -6.76 -9.88 0.75
CA PHE A 103 -7.25 -11.24 0.90
C PHE A 103 -8.08 -11.40 2.18
N ASP A 104 -9.14 -12.19 2.11
CA ASP A 104 -10.04 -12.39 3.24
C ASP A 104 -9.32 -13.08 4.40
N GLY A 105 -9.60 -12.60 5.60
CA GLY A 105 -8.99 -13.13 6.82
C GLY A 105 -7.57 -12.65 7.12
N GLU A 106 -6.93 -11.97 6.17
CA GLU A 106 -5.61 -11.38 6.36
C GLU A 106 -5.73 -9.90 6.74
N SER A 107 -6.12 -9.61 7.97
CA SER A 107 -5.88 -8.27 8.52
C SER A 107 -4.41 -8.14 8.89
N ALA A 108 -3.83 -6.94 8.79
CA ALA A 108 -2.53 -6.69 9.38
C ALA A 108 -2.54 -7.16 10.85
N GLU A 109 -1.53 -7.91 11.27
CA GLU A 109 -1.42 -8.37 12.68
C GLU A 109 -1.49 -7.20 13.65
N GLU A 110 -1.02 -6.02 13.23
CA GLU A 110 -1.13 -4.75 13.92
C GLU A 110 -1.79 -3.72 12.99
N MET A 111 -2.92 -3.16 13.43
CA MET A 111 -3.60 -2.08 12.74
C MET A 111 -3.07 -0.74 13.24
N ASP A 112 -2.80 0.20 12.31
CA ASP A 112 -2.45 1.57 12.67
C ASP A 112 -3.60 2.25 13.43
N GLU A 113 -3.25 3.11 14.39
CA GLU A 113 -4.24 3.85 15.17
C GLU A 113 -4.86 4.99 14.35
N PHE A 114 -6.17 5.21 14.56
CA PHE A 114 -6.84 6.38 14.01
C PHE A 114 -6.36 7.65 14.74
N LYS A 115 -6.05 8.71 13.99
CA LYS A 115 -5.74 10.03 14.55
C LYS A 115 -6.96 10.73 15.15
N LEU A 116 -8.14 10.37 14.68
CA LEU A 116 -9.42 10.92 15.08
C LEU A 116 -10.05 10.05 16.16
N ASP A 117 -10.88 10.64 17.01
CA ASP A 117 -11.64 9.88 18.00
C ASP A 117 -12.65 8.93 17.32
N GLU A 118 -13.01 7.86 18.02
CA GLU A 118 -13.86 6.80 17.50
C GLU A 118 -15.23 7.29 17.00
N ASP A 119 -15.82 8.29 17.66
CA ASP A 119 -17.12 8.83 17.28
C ASP A 119 -17.03 9.59 15.95
N MET A 120 -15.94 10.34 15.75
CA MET A 120 -15.68 11.03 14.48
C MET A 120 -15.38 10.04 13.37
N VAL A 121 -14.54 9.04 13.62
CA VAL A 121 -14.26 7.95 12.66
C VAL A 121 -15.57 7.28 12.24
N SER A 122 -16.42 6.88 13.19
CA SER A 122 -17.72 6.25 12.89
C SER A 122 -18.62 7.12 12.01
N LYS A 123 -18.70 8.44 12.27
CA LYS A 123 -19.46 9.39 11.46
C LYS A 123 -18.93 9.51 10.02
N ILE A 124 -17.61 9.69 9.89
CA ILE A 124 -16.94 9.77 8.58
C ILE A 124 -17.20 8.50 7.78
N LEU A 125 -17.02 7.33 8.37
CA LEU A 125 -17.20 6.05 7.70
C LEU A 125 -18.66 5.80 7.30
N LYS A 126 -19.65 6.24 8.11
CA LYS A 126 -21.06 6.22 7.74
C LYS A 126 -21.33 7.11 6.51
N SER A 127 -20.83 8.36 6.52
CA SER A 127 -20.94 9.26 5.37
C SER A 127 -20.25 8.71 4.12
N TYR A 128 -19.09 8.05 4.29
CA TYR A 128 -18.39 7.42 3.18
C TYR A 128 -19.21 6.31 2.54
N LEU A 129 -19.73 5.35 3.32
CA LEU A 129 -20.58 4.27 2.80
C LEU A 129 -21.87 4.79 2.13
N ALA A 130 -22.45 5.87 2.66
CA ALA A 130 -23.67 6.44 2.09
C ALA A 130 -23.43 7.12 0.72
N LYS A 131 -22.22 7.59 0.45
CA LYS A 131 -21.85 8.29 -0.79
C LYS A 131 -21.05 7.42 -1.78
N TYR A 132 -20.54 6.27 -1.34
CA TYR A 132 -19.71 5.41 -2.18
C TYR A 132 -20.50 4.85 -3.37
N ASP A 133 -19.88 4.90 -4.54
CA ASP A 133 -20.32 4.22 -5.75
C ASP A 133 -19.08 3.61 -6.42
N HIS A 134 -19.12 2.31 -6.62
CA HIS A 134 -18.00 1.56 -7.22
C HIS A 134 -17.69 1.96 -8.67
N ASN A 135 -18.64 2.60 -9.35
CA ASN A 135 -18.45 3.06 -10.73
C ASN A 135 -17.85 4.47 -10.84
N ASP A 136 -17.62 5.14 -9.71
CA ASP A 136 -17.00 6.47 -9.71
C ASP A 136 -15.56 6.41 -10.22
N ASP A 137 -15.20 7.32 -11.10
CA ASP A 137 -13.79 7.57 -11.37
C ASP A 137 -13.10 8.23 -10.16
N ASN A 138 -11.76 8.26 -10.20
CA ASN A 138 -10.96 8.80 -9.10
C ASN A 138 -11.34 10.26 -8.76
N SER A 139 -11.67 11.08 -9.77
CA SER A 139 -12.01 12.49 -9.55
C SER A 139 -13.36 12.65 -8.84
N VAL A 140 -14.36 11.89 -9.25
CA VAL A 140 -15.69 11.88 -8.62
C VAL A 140 -15.58 11.34 -7.20
N TRP A 141 -14.91 10.22 -7.02
CA TRP A 141 -14.66 9.63 -5.71
C TRP A 141 -13.94 10.60 -4.75
N PHE A 142 -12.89 11.28 -5.21
CA PHE A 142 -12.16 12.24 -4.39
C PHE A 142 -13.00 13.50 -4.05
N ASN A 143 -13.89 13.92 -4.95
CA ASN A 143 -14.82 15.01 -4.65
C ASN A 143 -15.83 14.61 -3.56
N LYS A 144 -16.30 13.37 -3.54
CA LYS A 144 -17.13 12.85 -2.44
C LYS A 144 -16.39 12.88 -1.10
N LEU A 145 -15.08 12.59 -1.06
CA LEU A 145 -14.27 12.76 0.17
C LEU A 145 -14.20 14.23 0.62
N LYS A 146 -14.13 15.19 -0.31
CA LYS A 146 -14.17 16.62 0.03
C LYS A 146 -15.53 17.02 0.61
N GLU A 147 -16.62 16.53 0.04
CA GLU A 147 -17.96 16.76 0.60
C GLU A 147 -18.07 16.21 2.04
N ILE A 148 -17.55 15.02 2.29
CA ILE A 148 -17.51 14.44 3.64
C ILE A 148 -16.66 15.30 4.58
N ALA A 149 -15.52 15.84 4.09
CA ALA A 149 -14.70 16.76 4.87
C ALA A 149 -15.50 18.00 5.29
N ASP A 150 -16.20 18.67 4.36
CA ASP A 150 -17.02 19.84 4.64
C ASP A 150 -18.17 19.51 5.60
N GLU A 151 -18.86 18.37 5.45
CA GLU A 151 -19.93 17.92 6.33
C GLU A 151 -19.51 17.76 7.80
N HIS A 152 -18.27 17.35 8.02
CA HIS A 152 -17.76 17.07 9.37
C HIS A 152 -16.86 18.19 9.94
N GLY A 153 -16.72 19.32 9.23
CA GLY A 153 -15.93 20.49 9.67
C GLY A 153 -14.44 20.35 9.43
N PHE A 154 -14.06 19.55 8.43
CA PHE A 154 -12.69 19.45 7.91
C PHE A 154 -12.56 20.30 6.64
N ALA A 155 -11.37 20.79 6.36
CA ALA A 155 -11.12 21.56 5.15
C ALA A 155 -11.06 20.66 3.92
N SER A 156 -11.90 20.91 2.93
CA SER A 156 -11.85 20.26 1.60
C SER A 156 -10.76 20.87 0.69
N ASP A 157 -10.36 22.12 0.94
CA ASP A 157 -9.27 22.81 0.24
C ASP A 157 -8.05 23.00 1.14
N MET A 158 -6.91 22.45 0.71
CA MET A 158 -5.63 22.57 1.40
C MET A 158 -5.09 23.99 1.49
N LYS A 159 -5.47 24.91 0.56
CA LYS A 159 -5.07 26.32 0.63
C LYS A 159 -5.84 27.04 1.75
N ALA A 160 -7.13 26.78 1.85
CA ALA A 160 -7.98 27.30 2.93
C ALA A 160 -7.48 26.78 4.30
N TYR A 161 -7.16 25.50 4.39
CA TYR A 161 -6.60 24.91 5.61
C TYR A 161 -5.28 25.55 6.04
N LYS A 162 -4.34 25.75 5.11
CA LYS A 162 -3.04 26.37 5.42
C LYS A 162 -3.16 27.84 5.83
N ALA A 163 -4.17 28.54 5.32
CA ALA A 163 -4.41 29.95 5.65
C ALA A 163 -4.98 30.13 7.07
N ASN A 164 -5.88 29.24 7.51
CA ASN A 164 -6.58 29.36 8.79
C ASN A 164 -6.85 27.95 9.38
N PRO A 165 -5.83 27.23 9.83
CA PRO A 165 -5.98 25.84 10.31
C PRO A 165 -6.90 25.75 11.54
N GLU A 166 -6.98 26.80 12.36
CA GLU A 166 -7.82 26.88 13.57
C GLU A 166 -9.33 26.84 13.27
N ASN A 167 -9.75 27.10 12.03
CA ASN A 167 -11.16 27.07 11.65
C ASN A 167 -11.66 25.67 11.32
N PHE A 168 -10.78 24.66 11.29
CA PHE A 168 -11.08 23.31 10.86
C PHE A 168 -10.60 22.28 11.88
N LYS A 169 -11.26 21.13 11.93
CA LYS A 169 -10.83 19.99 12.74
C LYS A 169 -9.63 19.23 12.16
N GLY A 170 -9.31 19.50 10.89
CA GLY A 170 -8.30 18.86 10.07
C GLY A 170 -8.59 19.13 8.60
N ASN A 171 -8.19 18.26 7.72
CA ASN A 171 -8.37 18.42 6.27
C ASN A 171 -8.79 17.11 5.59
N VAL A 172 -9.06 17.17 4.28
CA VAL A 172 -9.50 16.01 3.49
C VAL A 172 -8.55 14.80 3.57
N SER A 173 -7.25 15.02 3.85
CA SER A 173 -6.30 13.90 4.02
C SER A 173 -6.58 13.10 5.27
N ASP A 174 -7.10 13.72 6.32
CA ASP A 174 -7.48 13.03 7.56
C ASP A 174 -8.73 12.15 7.33
N ILE A 175 -9.66 12.60 6.48
CA ILE A 175 -10.81 11.80 6.03
C ILE A 175 -10.33 10.59 5.23
N ALA A 176 -9.44 10.81 4.25
CA ALA A 176 -8.88 9.74 3.43
C ALA A 176 -8.06 8.74 4.27
N GLU A 177 -7.33 9.21 5.29
CA GLU A 177 -6.57 8.36 6.21
C GLU A 177 -7.52 7.49 7.05
N ALA A 178 -8.61 8.04 7.59
CA ALA A 178 -9.59 7.27 8.35
C ALA A 178 -10.21 6.14 7.50
N VAL A 179 -10.61 6.43 6.25
CA VAL A 179 -11.10 5.40 5.32
C VAL A 179 -10.01 4.37 5.02
N ARG A 180 -8.77 4.82 4.79
CA ARG A 180 -7.63 3.95 4.49
C ARG A 180 -7.35 2.97 5.60
N ILE A 181 -7.26 3.44 6.85
CA ILE A 181 -7.03 2.58 8.01
C ILE A 181 -8.18 1.58 8.16
N ALA A 182 -9.43 2.03 8.04
CA ALA A 182 -10.59 1.14 8.14
C ALA A 182 -10.59 0.02 7.07
N VAL A 183 -10.12 0.32 5.85
CA VAL A 183 -10.09 -0.63 4.73
C VAL A 183 -8.87 -1.54 4.77
N THR A 184 -7.69 -1.00 5.11
CA THR A 184 -6.40 -1.70 4.94
C THR A 184 -5.70 -2.05 6.25
N GLY A 185 -6.11 -1.46 7.39
CA GLY A 185 -5.38 -1.50 8.65
C GLY A 185 -4.15 -0.59 8.68
N ARG A 186 -3.89 0.21 7.65
CA ARG A 186 -2.64 0.99 7.50
C ARG A 186 -2.91 2.45 7.16
N ALA A 187 -2.20 3.37 7.80
CA ALA A 187 -2.27 4.81 7.53
C ALA A 187 -1.57 5.18 6.21
N ASN A 188 -0.57 4.40 5.79
CA ASN A 188 0.20 4.65 4.57
C ASN A 188 0.16 3.46 3.62
N THR A 189 -0.43 3.67 2.45
CA THR A 189 -0.54 2.67 1.37
C THR A 189 -0.38 3.37 0.01
N PRO A 190 -0.35 2.62 -1.10
CA PRO A 190 -0.55 3.20 -2.43
C PRO A 190 -1.90 3.92 -2.57
N ASP A 191 -2.28 4.25 -3.80
CA ASP A 191 -3.52 4.97 -4.11
C ASP A 191 -4.76 4.26 -3.56
N LEU A 192 -5.51 4.95 -2.68
CA LEU A 192 -6.66 4.38 -1.98
C LEU A 192 -7.83 4.05 -2.90
N TRP A 193 -8.11 4.90 -3.91
CA TRP A 193 -9.16 4.64 -4.89
C TRP A 193 -8.91 3.32 -5.63
N THR A 194 -7.68 3.11 -6.10
CA THR A 194 -7.29 1.85 -6.75
C THR A 194 -7.41 0.67 -5.80
N ILE A 195 -7.02 0.83 -4.53
CA ILE A 195 -7.14 -0.22 -3.52
C ILE A 195 -8.59 -0.67 -3.35
N VAL A 196 -9.54 0.26 -3.16
CA VAL A 196 -10.95 -0.10 -2.95
C VAL A 196 -11.57 -0.73 -4.20
N HIS A 197 -11.13 -0.34 -5.40
CA HIS A 197 -11.57 -0.95 -6.65
C HIS A 197 -11.07 -2.38 -6.84
N ILE A 198 -9.79 -2.65 -6.56
CA ILE A 198 -9.24 -4.02 -6.60
C ILE A 198 -9.87 -4.90 -5.53
N MET A 199 -10.11 -4.36 -4.33
CA MET A 199 -10.71 -5.09 -3.21
C MET A 199 -12.17 -5.45 -3.49
N GLY A 200 -12.92 -4.58 -4.16
CA GLY A 200 -14.34 -4.71 -4.41
C GLY A 200 -15.21 -4.15 -3.28
N GLU A 201 -16.43 -3.78 -3.65
CA GLU A 201 -17.38 -3.07 -2.77
C GLU A 201 -17.77 -3.89 -1.54
N GLU A 202 -18.00 -5.19 -1.71
CA GLU A 202 -18.45 -6.07 -0.63
C GLU A 202 -17.38 -6.14 0.49
N GLN A 203 -16.17 -6.52 0.15
CA GLN A 203 -15.06 -6.66 1.10
C GLN A 203 -14.72 -5.32 1.77
N MET A 204 -14.67 -4.23 0.99
CA MET A 204 -14.45 -2.88 1.51
C MET A 204 -15.54 -2.49 2.52
N THR A 205 -16.80 -2.72 2.19
CA THR A 205 -17.96 -2.39 3.05
C THR A 205 -17.94 -3.19 4.35
N GLU A 206 -17.65 -4.47 4.30
CA GLU A 206 -17.54 -5.32 5.50
C GLU A 206 -16.45 -4.84 6.45
N ARG A 207 -15.31 -4.44 5.91
CA ARG A 207 -14.21 -3.90 6.72
C ARG A 207 -14.58 -2.58 7.39
N ILE A 208 -15.14 -1.65 6.65
CA ILE A 208 -15.58 -0.36 7.19
C ILE A 208 -16.61 -0.55 8.30
N LYS A 209 -17.57 -1.46 8.13
CA LYS A 209 -18.61 -1.74 9.14
C LYS A 209 -18.06 -2.18 10.49
N LYS A 210 -16.88 -2.77 10.55
CA LYS A 210 -16.22 -3.16 11.82
C LYS A 210 -15.86 -1.96 12.70
N HIS A 211 -15.75 -0.75 12.11
CA HIS A 211 -15.38 0.49 12.78
C HIS A 211 -16.56 1.46 12.96
N ILE A 212 -17.76 1.03 12.62
CA ILE A 212 -19.00 1.83 12.78
C ILE A 212 -19.73 1.36 14.04
N LYS A 213 -20.01 2.33 14.91
CA LYS A 213 -20.84 2.13 16.11
C LYS A 213 -22.30 2.42 15.83
#